data_211150c5559192506633dcb8f8620ab0
#
_entry.id   211150c5559192506633dcb8f8620ab0
#
_cell.length_a   1.000
_cell.length_b   1.000
_cell.length_c   1.000
_cell.angle_alpha   90.00
_cell.angle_beta   90.00
_cell.angle_gamma   90.00
#
_symmetry.space_group_name_H-M   'P 1'
#
loop_
_entity.id
_entity.type
_entity.pdbx_description
1 polymer ?
#
loop_
_entity_poly.entity_id
_entity_poly.type
_entity_poly.pdbx_seq_one_letter_code
_entity_poly.pdbx_strand_id
1 'polypeptide(L)'
;QTETKKILVFVPDTGNKYLSKLYNDYWMLDNGFFERQQHGDLRDLILRPYSQKDTVVLAPGDKLITAYQRMKLYDISQLPVMDGDRIVGILDESDVLLHVYGDEERFNDQVSIAMTSKLDVLDVKSPVEALLPVFDRGQVAIVTEGDRFLGLITRIDLLNYLRRRAP
;
A
#
# COMPACT_ATOMS: atom_id res chain seq x y z
N GLN A 1 3.62 5.95 49.66
CA GLN A 1 4.07 7.36 49.49
C GLN A 1 4.51 7.52 48.04
N THR A 2 3.74 8.28 47.25
CA THR A 2 4.12 8.64 45.86
C THR A 2 4.98 9.89 45.94
N GLU A 3 6.28 9.71 45.70
CA GLU A 3 7.19 10.87 45.57
C GLU A 3 6.82 11.69 44.34
N THR A 4 6.65 13.00 44.53
CA THR A 4 6.44 13.94 43.43
C THR A 4 7.75 14.10 42.66
N LYS A 5 7.80 13.61 41.41
CA LYS A 5 8.97 13.75 40.50
C LYS A 5 8.77 14.97 39.61
N LYS A 6 9.80 15.81 39.50
CA LYS A 6 9.87 16.87 38.50
C LYS A 6 10.62 16.34 37.27
N ILE A 7 10.00 16.44 36.10
CA ILE A 7 10.59 16.03 34.83
C ILE A 7 10.81 17.30 34.02
N LEU A 8 12.06 17.56 33.64
CA LEU A 8 12.44 18.62 32.70
C LEU A 8 12.65 18.00 31.34
N VAL A 9 11.92 18.46 30.34
CA VAL A 9 12.07 18.02 28.94
C VAL A 9 12.57 19.20 28.13
N PHE A 10 13.69 18.99 27.43
CA PHE A 10 14.21 19.94 26.45
C PHE A 10 13.61 19.60 25.09
N VAL A 11 12.88 20.54 24.48
CA VAL A 11 12.29 20.39 23.14
C VAL A 11 13.09 21.25 22.15
N PRO A 12 14.15 20.71 21.54
CA PRO A 12 15.04 21.49 20.69
C PRO A 12 14.46 21.78 19.32
N ASP A 13 13.37 21.13 18.94
CA ASP A 13 12.85 21.13 17.59
C ASP A 13 11.32 20.97 17.54
N THR A 14 10.72 21.30 16.38
CA THR A 14 9.29 21.08 16.12
C THR A 14 9.08 19.70 15.48
N GLY A 15 7.92 19.06 15.76
CA GLY A 15 7.55 17.75 15.20
C GLY A 15 7.53 17.69 13.66
N ASN A 16 7.46 18.83 12.98
CA ASN A 16 7.40 18.90 11.52
C ASN A 16 8.59 18.24 10.81
N LYS A 17 9.77 18.22 11.42
CA LYS A 17 10.95 17.55 10.85
C LYS A 17 10.87 16.01 10.91
N TYR A 18 9.94 15.47 11.65
CA TYR A 18 9.82 14.03 11.94
C TYR A 18 8.55 13.40 11.36
N LEU A 19 7.79 14.14 10.53
CA LEU A 19 6.53 13.67 9.94
C LEU A 19 6.70 12.39 9.12
N SER A 20 7.80 12.25 8.40
CA SER A 20 8.13 11.05 7.63
C SER A 20 8.75 9.91 8.45
N LYS A 21 8.97 10.12 9.74
CA LYS A 21 9.62 9.15 10.65
C LYS A 21 8.72 8.86 11.86
N LEU A 22 8.89 9.59 12.97
CA LEU A 22 8.19 9.33 14.24
C LEU A 22 6.65 9.43 14.15
N TYR A 23 6.13 10.19 13.18
CA TYR A 23 4.70 10.29 12.91
C TYR A 23 4.23 9.42 11.75
N ASN A 24 5.11 8.51 11.27
CA ASN A 24 4.79 7.54 10.23
C ASN A 24 4.83 6.14 10.84
N ASP A 25 3.68 5.55 11.06
CA ASP A 25 3.54 4.24 11.69
C ASP A 25 4.28 3.14 10.91
N TYR A 26 4.35 3.25 9.59
CA TYR A 26 5.10 2.31 8.74
C TYR A 26 6.60 2.41 8.98
N TRP A 27 7.13 3.63 9.11
CA TRP A 27 8.54 3.84 9.46
C TRP A 27 8.84 3.31 10.86
N MET A 28 7.93 3.51 11.81
CA MET A 28 8.07 3.02 13.19
C MET A 28 8.06 1.48 13.23
N LEU A 29 7.17 0.85 12.47
CA LEU A 29 7.12 -0.61 12.31
C LEU A 29 8.40 -1.17 11.67
N ASP A 30 8.89 -0.53 10.61
CA ASP A 30 10.10 -0.95 9.90
C ASP A 30 11.37 -0.86 10.75
N ASN A 31 11.38 0.07 11.72
CA ASN A 31 12.51 0.25 12.65
C ASN A 31 12.31 -0.50 13.98
N GLY A 32 11.25 -1.31 14.11
CA GLY A 32 11.02 -2.14 15.30
C GLY A 32 10.54 -1.39 16.53
N PHE A 33 10.03 -0.17 16.38
CA PHE A 33 9.46 0.61 17.50
C PHE A 33 8.04 0.18 17.85
N PHE A 34 7.34 -0.50 16.94
CA PHE A 34 6.05 -1.13 17.16
C PHE A 34 6.13 -2.63 16.87
N GLU A 35 5.46 -3.41 17.69
CA GLU A 35 5.22 -4.81 17.39
C GLU A 35 3.90 -4.95 16.62
N ARG A 36 3.92 -5.68 15.53
CA ARG A 36 2.72 -6.04 14.77
C ARG A 36 2.30 -7.45 15.16
N GLN A 37 0.99 -7.66 15.31
CA GLN A 37 0.47 -9.00 15.47
C GLN A 37 0.90 -9.86 14.28
N GLN A 38 1.60 -10.95 14.53
CA GLN A 38 2.00 -11.91 13.50
C GLN A 38 0.89 -12.94 13.31
N HIS A 39 0.51 -13.15 12.06
CA HIS A 39 -0.50 -14.13 11.65
C HIS A 39 0.14 -15.42 11.12
N GLY A 40 1.40 -15.36 10.69
CA GLY A 40 2.12 -16.49 10.08
C GLY A 40 1.71 -16.74 8.63
N ASP A 41 1.09 -15.78 7.97
CA ASP A 41 0.63 -15.85 6.58
C ASP A 41 0.93 -14.54 5.81
N LEU A 42 0.41 -14.39 4.59
CA LEU A 42 0.68 -13.22 3.75
C LEU A 42 0.20 -11.89 4.36
N ARG A 43 -0.68 -11.89 5.38
CA ARG A 43 -1.06 -10.67 6.11
C ARG A 43 0.13 -9.96 6.72
N ASP A 44 1.15 -10.72 7.12
CA ASP A 44 2.35 -10.16 7.76
C ASP A 44 3.20 -9.32 6.79
N LEU A 45 2.98 -9.47 5.48
CA LEU A 45 3.66 -8.74 4.43
C LEU A 45 2.86 -7.53 3.94
N ILE A 46 1.54 -7.49 4.18
CA ILE A 46 0.70 -6.36 3.75
C ILE A 46 1.03 -5.14 4.61
N LEU A 47 1.69 -4.15 4.03
CA LEU A 47 2.06 -2.93 4.74
C LEU A 47 0.84 -2.06 5.07
N ARG A 48 -0.08 -1.89 4.10
CA ARG A 48 -1.28 -1.05 4.21
C ARG A 48 -2.54 -1.91 4.10
N PRO A 49 -3.08 -2.44 5.22
CA PRO A 49 -4.28 -3.28 5.20
C PRO A 49 -5.53 -2.51 4.77
N TYR A 50 -6.33 -3.10 3.88
CA TYR A 50 -7.58 -2.49 3.43
C TYR A 50 -8.60 -2.34 4.56
N SER A 51 -8.64 -3.28 5.50
CA SER A 51 -9.56 -3.24 6.66
C SER A 51 -9.36 -2.04 7.58
N GLN A 52 -8.16 -1.45 7.60
CA GLN A 52 -7.83 -0.27 8.39
C GLN A 52 -8.06 1.04 7.62
N LYS A 53 -8.56 0.96 6.36
CA LYS A 53 -8.70 2.09 5.43
C LYS A 53 -7.38 2.79 5.10
N ASP A 54 -6.26 2.11 5.30
CA ASP A 54 -4.92 2.62 5.01
C ASP A 54 -4.56 2.47 3.53
N THR A 55 -5.25 1.58 2.81
CA THR A 55 -5.08 1.41 1.38
C THR A 55 -5.82 2.53 0.65
N VAL A 56 -5.09 3.32 -0.11
CA VAL A 56 -5.67 4.30 -1.04
C VAL A 56 -6.24 3.54 -2.23
N VAL A 57 -7.51 3.76 -2.55
CA VAL A 57 -8.23 3.02 -3.60
C VAL A 57 -8.86 3.99 -4.61
N LEU A 58 -9.30 3.46 -5.75
CA LEU A 58 -10.10 4.14 -6.77
C LEU A 58 -11.43 3.41 -6.95
N ALA A 59 -12.44 4.14 -7.40
CA ALA A 59 -13.65 3.54 -7.98
C ALA A 59 -13.50 3.46 -9.53
N PRO A 60 -14.17 2.52 -10.22
CA PRO A 60 -14.11 2.41 -11.68
C PRO A 60 -14.53 3.69 -12.42
N GLY A 61 -15.46 4.46 -11.82
CA GLY A 61 -15.95 5.72 -12.36
C GLY A 61 -15.10 6.95 -11.99
N ASP A 62 -14.06 6.82 -11.16
CA ASP A 62 -13.13 7.92 -10.89
C ASP A 62 -12.41 8.31 -12.19
N LYS A 63 -12.00 9.56 -12.29
CA LYS A 63 -11.23 10.06 -13.44
C LYS A 63 -9.74 9.76 -13.29
N LEU A 64 -9.02 9.60 -14.40
CA LEU A 64 -7.57 9.39 -14.39
C LEU A 64 -6.79 10.54 -13.73
N ILE A 65 -7.29 11.78 -13.84
CA ILE A 65 -6.70 12.91 -13.09
C ILE A 65 -6.77 12.69 -11.58
N THR A 66 -7.84 12.10 -11.06
CA THR A 66 -7.97 11.75 -9.62
C THR A 66 -6.98 10.67 -9.23
N ALA A 67 -6.79 9.66 -10.08
CA ALA A 67 -5.79 8.62 -9.86
C ALA A 67 -4.38 9.22 -9.77
N TYR A 68 -4.00 10.05 -10.74
CA TYR A 68 -2.71 10.75 -10.75
C TYR A 68 -2.51 11.60 -9.48
N GLN A 69 -3.54 12.37 -9.08
CA GLN A 69 -3.47 13.20 -7.86
C GLN A 69 -3.27 12.35 -6.60
N ARG A 70 -3.96 11.19 -6.48
CA ARG A 70 -3.78 10.25 -5.37
C ARG A 70 -2.39 9.64 -5.37
N MET A 71 -1.86 9.20 -6.52
CA MET A 71 -0.49 8.70 -6.66
C MET A 71 0.53 9.71 -6.15
N LYS A 72 0.42 10.97 -6.59
CA LYS A 72 1.30 12.07 -6.16
C LYS A 72 1.17 12.40 -4.68
N LEU A 73 -0.06 12.46 -4.15
CA LEU A 73 -0.33 12.87 -2.76
C LEU A 73 0.21 11.84 -1.75
N TYR A 74 0.06 10.55 -2.08
CA TYR A 74 0.40 9.45 -1.17
C TYR A 74 1.73 8.80 -1.47
N ASP A 75 2.47 9.29 -2.49
CA ASP A 75 3.75 8.74 -2.95
C ASP A 75 3.64 7.24 -3.24
N ILE A 76 2.68 6.88 -4.08
CA ILE A 76 2.37 5.50 -4.49
C ILE A 76 2.21 5.42 -6.00
N SER A 77 2.74 4.36 -6.60
CA SER A 77 2.73 4.15 -8.05
C SER A 77 1.60 3.25 -8.55
N GLN A 78 0.77 2.72 -7.64
CA GLN A 78 -0.27 1.74 -7.98
C GLN A 78 -1.47 1.90 -7.06
N LEU A 79 -2.66 1.78 -7.63
CA LEU A 79 -3.93 1.93 -6.93
C LEU A 79 -4.87 0.79 -7.26
N PRO A 80 -5.36 0.04 -6.25
CA PRO A 80 -6.45 -0.91 -6.45
C PRO A 80 -7.73 -0.17 -6.81
N VAL A 81 -8.48 -0.74 -7.76
CA VAL A 81 -9.78 -0.23 -8.19
C VAL A 81 -10.86 -1.13 -7.58
N MET A 82 -11.72 -0.51 -6.78
CA MET A 82 -12.73 -1.21 -5.99
C MET A 82 -14.14 -0.88 -6.50
N ASP A 83 -14.98 -1.91 -6.61
CA ASP A 83 -16.42 -1.77 -6.77
C ASP A 83 -17.09 -2.29 -5.49
N GLY A 84 -17.48 -1.38 -4.61
CA GLY A 84 -17.83 -1.71 -3.23
C GLY A 84 -16.62 -2.30 -2.51
N ASP A 85 -16.80 -3.50 -1.92
CA ASP A 85 -15.72 -4.24 -1.22
C ASP A 85 -14.94 -5.20 -2.13
N ARG A 86 -15.26 -5.23 -3.42
CA ARG A 86 -14.62 -6.13 -4.38
C ARG A 86 -13.58 -5.41 -5.20
N ILE A 87 -12.37 -5.98 -5.28
CA ILE A 87 -11.35 -5.50 -6.22
C ILE A 87 -11.72 -5.91 -7.65
N VAL A 88 -11.74 -4.94 -8.57
CA VAL A 88 -12.11 -5.14 -9.98
C VAL A 88 -10.99 -4.80 -10.94
N GLY A 89 -9.93 -4.16 -10.46
CA GLY A 89 -8.79 -3.79 -11.27
C GLY A 89 -7.65 -3.23 -10.43
N ILE A 90 -6.55 -2.96 -11.11
CA ILE A 90 -5.42 -2.19 -10.61
C ILE A 90 -5.03 -1.17 -11.68
N LEU A 91 -4.62 0.01 -11.26
CA LEU A 91 -4.12 1.07 -12.14
C LEU A 91 -2.74 1.48 -11.66
N ASP A 92 -1.76 1.46 -12.54
CA ASP A 92 -0.41 1.95 -12.26
C ASP A 92 -0.06 3.23 -13.06
N GLU A 93 1.11 3.80 -12.75
CA GLU A 93 1.60 5.01 -13.44
C GLU A 93 1.77 4.79 -14.95
N SER A 94 2.15 3.58 -15.36
CA SER A 94 2.35 3.25 -16.78
C SER A 94 1.02 3.20 -17.52
N ASP A 95 -0.02 2.65 -16.90
CA ASP A 95 -1.38 2.62 -17.46
C ASP A 95 -1.88 4.04 -17.72
N VAL A 96 -1.72 4.93 -16.74
CA VAL A 96 -2.11 6.35 -16.88
C VAL A 96 -1.30 7.01 -17.98
N LEU A 97 0.05 6.85 -17.94
CA LEU A 97 0.94 7.48 -18.93
C LEU A 97 0.59 7.06 -20.36
N LEU A 98 0.46 5.76 -20.61
CA LEU A 98 0.18 5.23 -21.93
C LEU A 98 -1.19 5.66 -22.44
N HIS A 99 -2.17 5.83 -21.54
CA HIS A 99 -3.51 6.26 -21.92
C HIS A 99 -3.58 7.74 -22.31
N VAL A 100 -2.89 8.63 -21.56
CA VAL A 100 -2.95 10.08 -21.78
C VAL A 100 -1.89 10.61 -22.72
N TYR A 101 -0.89 9.78 -23.09
CA TYR A 101 0.20 10.23 -23.96
C TYR A 101 -0.30 10.69 -25.32
N GLY A 102 -0.05 11.96 -25.64
CA GLY A 102 -0.46 12.59 -26.89
C GLY A 102 -1.89 13.16 -26.91
N ASP A 103 -2.65 13.02 -25.83
CA ASP A 103 -3.98 13.60 -25.65
C ASP A 103 -4.28 13.80 -24.16
N GLU A 104 -3.94 14.98 -23.64
CA GLU A 104 -4.10 15.31 -22.22
C GLU A 104 -5.57 15.42 -21.78
N GLU A 105 -6.52 15.57 -22.69
CA GLU A 105 -7.96 15.59 -22.37
C GLU A 105 -8.41 14.24 -21.79
N ARG A 106 -7.70 13.15 -22.11
CA ARG A 106 -7.94 11.81 -21.58
C ARG A 106 -7.72 11.66 -20.08
N PHE A 107 -7.11 12.64 -19.42
CA PHE A 107 -7.14 12.69 -17.96
C PHE A 107 -8.56 12.75 -17.39
N ASN A 108 -9.55 13.14 -18.20
CA ASN A 108 -10.97 13.14 -17.83
C ASN A 108 -11.67 11.79 -18.02
N ASP A 109 -11.01 10.83 -18.67
CA ASP A 109 -11.57 9.48 -18.87
C ASP A 109 -11.66 8.73 -17.55
N GLN A 110 -12.57 7.75 -17.53
CA GLN A 110 -12.77 6.91 -16.34
C GLN A 110 -11.61 5.90 -16.16
N VAL A 111 -11.28 5.64 -14.91
CA VAL A 111 -10.28 4.65 -14.50
C VAL A 111 -10.54 3.27 -15.12
N SER A 112 -11.81 2.88 -15.23
CA SER A 112 -12.22 1.59 -15.82
C SER A 112 -11.75 1.35 -17.25
N ILE A 113 -11.40 2.40 -18.00
CA ILE A 113 -10.93 2.31 -19.39
C ILE A 113 -9.45 1.95 -19.44
N ALA A 114 -8.66 2.45 -18.49
CA ALA A 114 -7.21 2.28 -18.47
C ALA A 114 -6.72 1.19 -17.51
N MET A 115 -7.52 0.80 -16.51
CA MET A 115 -7.12 -0.18 -15.50
C MET A 115 -6.86 -1.56 -16.08
N THR A 116 -5.93 -2.29 -15.49
CA THR A 116 -5.73 -3.72 -15.71
C THR A 116 -6.73 -4.52 -14.88
N SER A 117 -7.61 -5.30 -15.56
CA SER A 117 -8.63 -6.14 -14.92
C SER A 117 -8.19 -7.60 -14.73
N LYS A 118 -7.11 -8.03 -15.40
CA LYS A 118 -6.51 -9.35 -15.20
C LYS A 118 -5.60 -9.31 -13.99
N LEU A 119 -6.12 -9.74 -12.84
CA LEU A 119 -5.46 -9.62 -11.54
C LEU A 119 -4.75 -10.93 -11.16
N ASP A 120 -3.52 -10.81 -10.64
CA ASP A 120 -2.83 -11.90 -9.96
C ASP A 120 -3.20 -11.91 -8.49
N VAL A 121 -4.20 -12.72 -8.16
CA VAL A 121 -4.77 -12.85 -6.82
C VAL A 121 -4.16 -14.06 -6.11
N LEU A 122 -3.71 -13.86 -4.88
CA LEU A 122 -3.23 -14.91 -3.98
C LEU A 122 -4.14 -15.00 -2.75
N ASP A 123 -4.47 -16.23 -2.37
CA ASP A 123 -5.09 -16.46 -1.06
C ASP A 123 -4.12 -16.10 0.06
N VAL A 124 -4.62 -15.54 1.14
CA VAL A 124 -3.82 -15.12 2.30
C VAL A 124 -2.96 -16.25 2.89
N LYS A 125 -3.41 -17.50 2.76
CA LYS A 125 -2.69 -18.70 3.23
C LYS A 125 -1.67 -19.24 2.24
N SER A 126 -1.53 -18.60 1.07
CA SER A 126 -0.49 -19.00 0.10
C SER A 126 0.89 -18.87 0.71
N PRO A 127 1.83 -19.74 0.36
CA PRO A 127 3.20 -19.62 0.80
C PRO A 127 3.86 -18.36 0.22
N VAL A 128 4.87 -17.82 0.92
CA VAL A 128 5.57 -16.59 0.51
C VAL A 128 6.20 -16.74 -0.87
N GLU A 129 6.65 -17.95 -1.23
CA GLU A 129 7.23 -18.28 -2.52
C GLU A 129 6.26 -18.07 -3.69
N ALA A 130 4.95 -18.09 -3.44
CA ALA A 130 3.94 -17.81 -4.46
C ALA A 130 3.97 -16.35 -4.96
N LEU A 131 4.61 -15.44 -4.23
CA LEU A 131 4.82 -14.07 -4.65
C LEU A 131 5.82 -13.94 -5.80
N LEU A 132 6.82 -14.82 -5.88
CA LEU A 132 7.92 -14.71 -6.84
C LEU A 132 7.43 -14.74 -8.30
N PRO A 133 6.57 -15.69 -8.74
CA PRO A 133 6.05 -15.68 -10.11
C PRO A 133 5.24 -14.43 -10.46
N VAL A 134 4.56 -13.81 -9.48
CA VAL A 134 3.83 -12.55 -9.68
C VAL A 134 4.83 -11.42 -9.94
N PHE A 135 5.87 -11.32 -9.10
CA PHE A 135 6.90 -10.30 -9.23
C PHE A 135 7.76 -10.45 -10.51
N ASP A 136 7.99 -11.68 -10.98
CA ASP A 136 8.72 -11.93 -12.23
C ASP A 136 7.97 -11.38 -13.45
N ARG A 137 6.64 -11.33 -13.41
CA ARG A 137 5.80 -10.71 -14.44
C ARG A 137 5.71 -9.18 -14.31
N GLY A 138 6.40 -8.57 -13.36
CA GLY A 138 6.36 -7.12 -13.15
C GLY A 138 5.14 -6.63 -12.37
N GLN A 139 4.31 -7.55 -11.85
CA GLN A 139 3.05 -7.23 -11.21
C GLN A 139 3.18 -7.12 -9.68
N VAL A 140 2.13 -6.64 -9.02
CA VAL A 140 1.96 -6.71 -7.57
C VAL A 140 1.02 -7.85 -7.21
N ALA A 141 1.22 -8.44 -6.06
CA ALA A 141 0.33 -9.48 -5.58
C ALA A 141 -0.87 -8.85 -4.86
N ILE A 142 -2.06 -9.25 -5.30
CA ILE A 142 -3.32 -8.91 -4.66
C ILE A 142 -3.65 -10.03 -3.68
N VAL A 143 -3.81 -9.70 -2.41
CA VAL A 143 -4.09 -10.70 -1.37
C VAL A 143 -5.54 -10.65 -0.96
N THR A 144 -6.18 -11.81 -0.95
CA THR A 144 -7.57 -11.97 -0.53
C THR A 144 -7.73 -13.08 0.51
N GLU A 145 -8.83 -13.03 1.24
CA GLU A 145 -9.33 -14.11 2.08
C GLU A 145 -10.74 -14.46 1.58
N GLY A 146 -10.85 -15.51 0.78
CA GLY A 146 -12.04 -15.73 -0.05
C GLY A 146 -12.24 -14.56 -1.02
N ASP A 147 -13.44 -13.96 -1.02
CA ASP A 147 -13.77 -12.81 -1.87
C ASP A 147 -13.33 -11.45 -1.26
N ARG A 148 -12.82 -11.46 -0.05
CA ARG A 148 -12.46 -10.24 0.67
C ARG A 148 -11.05 -9.79 0.32
N PHE A 149 -10.92 -8.60 -0.24
CA PHE A 149 -9.63 -7.96 -0.46
C PHE A 149 -8.98 -7.56 0.87
N LEU A 150 -7.72 -7.95 1.09
CA LEU A 150 -6.95 -7.63 2.29
C LEU A 150 -5.91 -6.53 2.05
N GLY A 151 -5.32 -6.49 0.87
CA GLY A 151 -4.30 -5.50 0.51
C GLY A 151 -3.41 -5.98 -0.63
N LEU A 152 -2.39 -5.18 -0.91
CA LEU A 152 -1.37 -5.43 -1.92
C LEU A 152 -0.06 -5.82 -1.25
N ILE A 153 0.72 -6.69 -1.91
CA ILE A 153 2.12 -6.94 -1.55
C ILE A 153 2.98 -6.60 -2.76
N THR A 154 3.98 -5.75 -2.55
CA THR A 154 4.96 -5.35 -3.54
C THR A 154 6.32 -6.00 -3.27
N ARG A 155 7.28 -5.84 -4.20
CA ARG A 155 8.64 -6.34 -4.00
C ARG A 155 9.32 -5.76 -2.75
N ILE A 156 9.09 -4.47 -2.47
CA ILE A 156 9.69 -3.83 -1.30
C ILE A 156 9.10 -4.37 0.01
N ASP A 157 7.83 -4.76 0.03
CA ASP A 157 7.20 -5.37 1.21
C ASP A 157 7.84 -6.73 1.52
N LEU A 158 8.09 -7.55 0.49
CA LEU A 158 8.82 -8.82 0.65
C LEU A 158 10.25 -8.60 1.12
N LEU A 159 10.97 -7.62 0.57
CA LEU A 159 12.33 -7.30 1.01
C LEU A 159 12.35 -6.85 2.47
N ASN A 160 11.41 -6.02 2.89
CA ASN A 160 11.28 -5.58 4.28
C ASN A 160 10.95 -6.75 5.21
N TYR A 161 10.08 -7.66 4.79
CA TYR A 161 9.78 -8.87 5.54
C TYR A 161 11.01 -9.76 5.73
N LEU A 162 11.77 -10.02 4.66
CA LEU A 162 12.99 -10.83 4.71
C LEU A 162 14.08 -10.18 5.58
N ARG A 163 14.27 -8.86 5.45
CA ARG A 163 15.24 -8.10 6.28
C ARG A 163 14.96 -8.26 7.77
N ARG A 164 13.67 -8.19 8.18
CA ARG A 164 13.28 -8.34 9.60
C ARG A 164 13.51 -9.75 10.16
N ARG A 165 13.61 -10.75 9.30
CA ARG A 165 13.89 -12.16 9.69
C ARG A 165 15.37 -12.54 9.58
N ALA A 166 16.19 -11.67 9.00
CA ALA A 166 17.64 -11.86 8.99
C ALA A 166 18.17 -11.77 10.45
N PRO A 167 19.11 -12.66 10.84
CA PRO A 167 19.68 -12.68 12.18
C PRO A 167 20.49 -11.43 12.50
#